data_e6170534c662afffd183418594f9b7ce
#
_entry.id   e6170534c662afffd183418594f9b7ce
#
_cell.length_a   1.000
_cell.length_b   1.000
_cell.length_c   1.000
_cell.angle_alpha   90.00
_cell.angle_beta   90.00
_cell.angle_gamma   90.00
#
_symmetry.space_group_name_H-M   'P 1'
#
loop_
_entity.id
_entity.type
_entity.pdbx_description
1 polymer ?
#
loop_
_entity_poly.entity_id
_entity_poly.type
_entity_poly.pdbx_seq_one_letter_code
_entity_poly.pdbx_strand_id
1 'polypeptide(L)'
;MKFTRKLLDFYLKSSLHVALALTAMGFISLRELTSNNHYVLLPQLFFLGIVAYNFVKYIPFILKNNKSFSKKLKIIILTSCFLSCYLLFYFTSAPVKEKQILSLTILLTLAYTFPILPYKNSLRQLIGIKTVSVALCWTLISLILPIIHTEISLNLNVYAAITQRFLLVFVLILPFDIQDIKESESGNIPKKIGILNTKRLGTFILTLYTFLFYFRTFPSSIWYWANLSIVLLTAILLWLTPAKSKHQLHSTFLVESIPIVYGLWIFFFSN
;
A
#
# COMPACT_ATOMS: atom_id res chain seq x y z
N MET A 1 18.30 -16.35 18.26
CA MET A 1 17.22 -15.38 18.55
C MET A 1 17.59 -13.90 18.40
N LYS A 2 18.72 -13.37 18.93
CA LYS A 2 19.07 -11.92 18.79
C LYS A 2 19.39 -11.50 17.34
N PHE A 3 19.99 -12.37 16.52
CA PHE A 3 20.34 -12.07 15.13
C PHE A 3 19.10 -12.02 14.22
N THR A 4 18.22 -13.01 14.30
CA THR A 4 16.96 -13.07 13.53
C THR A 4 16.07 -11.87 13.81
N ARG A 5 15.98 -11.43 15.08
CA ARG A 5 15.23 -10.23 15.46
C ARG A 5 15.83 -8.94 14.88
N LYS A 6 17.17 -8.83 14.80
CA LYS A 6 17.85 -7.67 14.18
C LYS A 6 17.64 -7.63 12.67
N LEU A 7 17.60 -8.79 12.01
CA LEU A 7 17.34 -8.90 10.57
C LEU A 7 15.90 -8.51 10.23
N LEU A 8 14.92 -9.05 10.99
CA LEU A 8 13.51 -8.70 10.84
C LEU A 8 13.27 -7.19 11.10
N ASP A 9 13.91 -6.62 12.11
CA ASP A 9 13.84 -5.20 12.41
C ASP A 9 14.38 -4.34 11.23
N PHE A 10 15.48 -4.75 10.62
CA PHE A 10 16.02 -4.07 9.44
C PHE A 10 15.09 -4.22 8.23
N TYR A 11 14.58 -5.41 7.96
CA TYR A 11 13.64 -5.71 6.87
C TYR A 11 12.38 -4.83 6.92
N LEU A 12 11.77 -4.69 8.10
CA LEU A 12 10.59 -3.85 8.28
C LEU A 12 10.93 -2.34 8.26
N LYS A 13 12.08 -1.95 8.83
CA LYS A 13 12.49 -0.55 8.86
C LYS A 13 12.93 -0.03 7.50
N SER A 14 13.50 -0.87 6.64
CA SER A 14 13.90 -0.51 5.28
C SER A 14 12.75 -0.47 4.27
N SER A 15 11.51 -0.69 4.72
CA SER A 15 10.29 -0.72 3.88
C SER A 15 10.29 -1.82 2.81
N LEU A 16 11.15 -2.84 2.93
CA LEU A 16 11.20 -3.96 1.99
C LEU A 16 9.89 -4.77 2.00
N HIS A 17 9.30 -4.97 3.18
CA HIS A 17 8.07 -5.76 3.33
C HIS A 17 6.90 -5.11 2.61
N VAL A 18 6.67 -3.82 2.84
CA VAL A 18 5.60 -3.07 2.19
C VAL A 18 5.82 -2.91 0.69
N ALA A 19 7.08 -2.80 0.24
CA ALA A 19 7.41 -2.78 -1.17
C ALA A 19 7.08 -4.11 -1.86
N LEU A 20 7.36 -5.25 -1.21
CA LEU A 20 6.94 -6.58 -1.68
C LEU A 20 5.40 -6.69 -1.75
N ALA A 21 4.68 -6.16 -0.75
CA ALA A 21 3.22 -6.14 -0.76
C ALA A 21 2.66 -5.33 -1.94
N LEU A 22 3.23 -4.15 -2.23
CA LEU A 22 2.86 -3.33 -3.38
C LEU A 22 3.15 -4.04 -4.71
N THR A 23 4.32 -4.68 -4.82
CA THR A 23 4.72 -5.45 -6.00
C THR A 23 3.81 -6.66 -6.22
N ALA A 24 3.46 -7.38 -5.16
CA ALA A 24 2.52 -8.49 -5.23
C ALA A 24 1.14 -8.03 -5.75
N MET A 25 0.65 -6.88 -5.31
CA MET A 25 -0.60 -6.30 -5.84
C MET A 25 -0.47 -5.93 -7.32
N GLY A 26 0.67 -5.40 -7.76
CA GLY A 26 0.94 -5.14 -9.18
C GLY A 26 0.99 -6.43 -10.00
N PHE A 27 1.65 -7.46 -9.48
CA PHE A 27 1.67 -8.80 -10.10
C PHE A 27 0.26 -9.37 -10.28
N ILE A 28 -0.59 -9.32 -9.24
CA ILE A 28 -1.98 -9.75 -9.30
C ILE A 28 -2.72 -9.00 -10.42
N SER A 29 -2.53 -7.67 -10.51
CA SER A 29 -3.18 -6.85 -11.54
C SER A 29 -2.78 -7.25 -12.95
N LEU A 30 -1.49 -7.48 -13.19
CA LEU A 30 -0.98 -7.94 -14.48
C LEU A 30 -1.53 -9.33 -14.85
N ARG A 31 -1.50 -10.27 -13.93
CA ARG A 31 -1.99 -11.63 -14.16
C ARG A 31 -3.50 -11.71 -14.36
N GLU A 32 -4.27 -10.87 -13.67
CA GLU A 32 -5.73 -10.87 -13.73
C GLU A 32 -6.27 -10.21 -15.00
N LEU A 33 -5.63 -9.13 -15.44
CA LEU A 33 -6.14 -8.27 -16.49
C LEU A 33 -5.47 -8.48 -17.85
N THR A 34 -4.30 -9.15 -17.90
CA THR A 34 -3.56 -9.35 -19.14
C THR A 34 -3.29 -10.82 -19.41
N SER A 35 -3.32 -11.21 -20.68
CA SER A 35 -2.86 -12.52 -21.15
C SER A 35 -1.34 -12.58 -21.36
N ASN A 36 -0.66 -11.45 -21.43
CA ASN A 36 0.76 -11.33 -21.71
C ASN A 36 1.59 -11.10 -20.43
N ASN A 37 2.82 -11.61 -20.43
CA ASN A 37 3.73 -11.53 -19.28
C ASN A 37 4.47 -10.17 -19.23
N HIS A 38 3.78 -9.10 -18.86
CA HIS A 38 4.37 -7.75 -18.70
C HIS A 38 5.09 -7.55 -17.35
N TYR A 39 5.89 -8.55 -16.92
CA TYR A 39 6.55 -8.50 -15.60
C TYR A 39 7.68 -7.48 -15.48
N VAL A 40 8.07 -6.83 -16.58
CA VAL A 40 9.10 -5.78 -16.60
C VAL A 40 8.74 -4.62 -15.65
N LEU A 41 7.45 -4.38 -15.38
CA LEU A 41 6.98 -3.34 -14.46
C LEU A 41 7.21 -3.67 -12.97
N LEU A 42 7.36 -4.95 -12.59
CA LEU A 42 7.44 -5.35 -11.18
C LEU A 42 8.66 -4.80 -10.42
N PRO A 43 9.90 -4.79 -10.99
CA PRO A 43 11.03 -4.15 -10.34
C PRO A 43 10.80 -2.65 -10.07
N GLN A 44 10.16 -1.93 -11.01
CA GLN A 44 9.83 -0.52 -10.83
C GLN A 44 8.85 -0.31 -9.67
N LEU A 45 7.82 -1.15 -9.56
CA LEU A 45 6.87 -1.12 -8.44
C LEU A 45 7.56 -1.38 -7.10
N PHE A 46 8.50 -2.32 -7.07
CA PHE A 46 9.27 -2.63 -5.88
C PHE A 46 10.14 -1.45 -5.43
N PHE A 47 10.87 -0.85 -6.35
CA PHE A 47 11.73 0.30 -6.05
C PHE A 47 10.92 1.54 -5.68
N LEU A 48 9.79 1.80 -6.37
CA LEU A 48 8.84 2.85 -6.00
C LEU A 48 8.32 2.65 -4.57
N GLY A 49 7.95 1.42 -4.20
CA GLY A 49 7.52 1.08 -2.85
C GLY A 49 8.58 1.43 -1.80
N ILE A 50 9.85 1.01 -2.00
CA ILE A 50 10.95 1.32 -1.07
C ILE A 50 11.15 2.84 -0.94
N VAL A 51 11.26 3.54 -2.07
CA VAL A 51 11.57 4.97 -2.07
C VAL A 51 10.43 5.77 -1.45
N ALA A 52 9.17 5.54 -1.87
CA ALA A 52 8.02 6.29 -1.38
C ALA A 52 7.80 6.08 0.13
N TYR A 53 7.88 4.84 0.62
CA TYR A 53 7.68 4.55 2.05
C TYR A 53 8.83 5.05 2.92
N ASN A 54 10.08 4.91 2.47
CA ASN A 54 11.22 5.48 3.19
C ASN A 54 11.14 7.01 3.20
N PHE A 55 10.71 7.64 2.12
CA PHE A 55 10.48 9.08 2.04
C PHE A 55 9.45 9.54 3.10
N VAL A 56 8.25 8.97 3.07
CA VAL A 56 7.16 9.32 4.01
C VAL A 56 7.56 9.08 5.47
N LYS A 57 8.34 8.03 5.73
CA LYS A 57 8.73 7.62 7.07
C LYS A 57 9.86 8.45 7.65
N TYR A 58 10.88 8.74 6.85
CA TYR A 58 12.13 9.31 7.35
C TYR A 58 12.32 10.79 7.07
N ILE A 59 11.74 11.36 6.01
CA ILE A 59 11.92 12.80 5.73
C ILE A 59 11.40 13.68 6.88
N PRO A 60 10.19 13.50 7.43
CA PRO A 60 9.74 14.31 8.55
C PRO A 60 10.63 14.16 9.79
N PHE A 61 11.18 12.96 10.03
CA PHE A 61 12.11 12.71 11.12
C PHE A 61 13.45 13.42 10.91
N ILE A 62 13.99 13.38 9.69
CA ILE A 62 15.27 14.03 9.32
C ILE A 62 15.17 15.55 9.47
N LEU A 63 14.07 16.14 8.99
CA LEU A 63 13.85 17.59 9.07
C LEU A 63 13.64 18.10 10.50
N LYS A 64 13.12 17.26 11.40
CA LYS A 64 12.88 17.62 12.82
C LYS A 64 14.11 17.42 13.71
N ASN A 65 15.04 16.53 13.34
CA ASN A 65 16.16 16.14 14.19
C ASN A 65 17.52 16.51 13.58
N ASN A 66 18.25 17.41 14.25
CA ASN A 66 19.64 17.75 13.91
C ASN A 66 20.69 16.77 14.48
N LYS A 67 20.29 15.60 14.98
CA LYS A 67 21.18 14.61 15.63
C LYS A 67 21.83 13.67 14.59
N SER A 68 22.97 13.11 14.96
CA SER A 68 23.66 12.10 14.13
C SER A 68 22.79 10.87 13.91
N PHE A 69 22.64 10.44 12.66
CA PHE A 69 21.85 9.28 12.26
C PHE A 69 22.58 7.96 12.56
N SER A 70 21.83 6.94 12.99
CA SER A 70 22.37 5.60 13.15
C SER A 70 22.92 5.04 11.83
N LYS A 71 23.89 4.13 11.91
CA LYS A 71 24.47 3.46 10.71
C LYS A 71 23.39 2.82 9.84
N LYS A 72 22.37 2.17 10.44
CA LYS A 72 21.24 1.56 9.72
C LYS A 72 20.43 2.58 8.94
N LEU A 73 20.13 3.73 9.54
CA LEU A 73 19.37 4.79 8.88
C LEU A 73 20.13 5.40 7.72
N LYS A 74 21.45 5.58 7.87
CA LYS A 74 22.33 6.05 6.77
C LYS A 74 22.29 5.10 5.56
N ILE A 75 22.33 3.77 5.81
CA ILE A 75 22.23 2.76 4.74
C ILE A 75 20.87 2.87 4.05
N ILE A 76 19.75 2.95 4.80
CA ILE A 76 18.41 3.08 4.24
C ILE A 76 18.27 4.34 3.38
N ILE A 77 18.80 5.48 3.82
CA ILE A 77 18.78 6.72 3.06
C ILE A 77 19.62 6.58 1.78
N LEU A 78 20.85 6.06 1.88
CA LEU A 78 21.76 5.90 0.73
C LEU A 78 21.14 4.98 -0.33
N THR A 79 20.60 3.83 0.08
CA THR A 79 19.91 2.91 -0.84
C THR A 79 18.68 3.56 -1.48
N SER A 80 17.90 4.33 -0.74
CA SER A 80 16.74 5.06 -1.28
C SER A 80 17.16 6.12 -2.28
N CYS A 81 18.26 6.86 -2.05
CA CYS A 81 18.79 7.82 -3.00
C CYS A 81 19.27 7.14 -4.30
N PHE A 82 19.98 6.01 -4.20
CA PHE A 82 20.42 5.25 -5.37
C PHE A 82 19.22 4.76 -6.21
N LEU A 83 18.19 4.18 -5.55
CA LEU A 83 16.99 3.74 -6.22
C LEU A 83 16.21 4.92 -6.84
N SER A 84 16.23 6.10 -6.20
CA SER A 84 15.59 7.30 -6.75
C SER A 84 16.25 7.74 -8.06
N CYS A 85 17.58 7.63 -8.22
CA CYS A 85 18.26 7.92 -9.48
C CYS A 85 17.80 6.96 -10.60
N TYR A 86 17.67 5.67 -10.30
CA TYR A 86 17.11 4.70 -11.25
C TYR A 86 15.67 5.04 -11.64
N LEU A 87 14.82 5.38 -10.66
CA LEU A 87 13.42 5.74 -10.91
C LEU A 87 13.28 7.06 -11.70
N LEU A 88 14.20 8.00 -11.53
CA LEU A 88 14.25 9.21 -12.35
C LEU A 88 14.57 8.86 -13.82
N PHE A 89 15.51 7.96 -14.06
CA PHE A 89 15.80 7.47 -15.40
C PHE A 89 14.57 6.77 -16.00
N TYR A 90 13.92 5.88 -15.25
CA TYR A 90 12.65 5.25 -15.67
C TYR A 90 11.57 6.30 -15.99
N PHE A 91 11.41 7.30 -15.13
CA PHE A 91 10.43 8.37 -15.35
C PHE A 91 10.70 9.15 -16.63
N THR A 92 11.96 9.46 -16.96
CA THR A 92 12.27 10.20 -18.20
C THR A 92 12.01 9.39 -19.46
N SER A 93 12.15 8.06 -19.42
CA SER A 93 11.93 7.16 -20.56
C SER A 93 10.49 6.65 -20.68
N ALA A 94 9.67 6.75 -19.60
CA ALA A 94 8.31 6.24 -19.59
C ALA A 94 7.37 6.99 -20.57
N PRO A 95 6.31 6.35 -21.08
CA PRO A 95 5.27 6.99 -21.87
C PRO A 95 4.55 8.12 -21.13
N VAL A 96 3.98 9.06 -21.87
CA VAL A 96 3.34 10.26 -21.28
C VAL A 96 2.22 9.90 -20.29
N LYS A 97 1.40 8.90 -20.59
CA LYS A 97 0.32 8.46 -19.70
C LYS A 97 0.84 7.88 -18.37
N GLU A 98 1.94 7.11 -18.42
CA GLU A 98 2.60 6.60 -17.21
C GLU A 98 3.19 7.74 -16.38
N LYS A 99 3.87 8.70 -17.04
CA LYS A 99 4.37 9.91 -16.38
C LYS A 99 3.28 10.68 -15.64
N GLN A 100 2.08 10.78 -16.20
CA GLN A 100 0.95 11.44 -15.55
C GLN A 100 0.56 10.75 -14.24
N ILE A 101 0.45 9.40 -14.24
CA ILE A 101 0.12 8.63 -13.02
C ILE A 101 1.23 8.74 -11.99
N LEU A 102 2.48 8.61 -12.42
CA LEU A 102 3.65 8.74 -11.53
C LEU A 102 3.69 10.16 -10.92
N SER A 103 3.49 11.21 -11.72
CA SER A 103 3.46 12.60 -11.25
C SER A 103 2.32 12.84 -10.25
N LEU A 104 1.11 12.33 -10.53
CA LEU A 104 -0.02 12.42 -9.61
C LEU A 104 0.29 11.73 -8.28
N THR A 105 0.90 10.55 -8.32
CA THR A 105 1.28 9.81 -7.11
C THR A 105 2.37 10.54 -6.32
N ILE A 106 3.35 11.14 -7.00
CA ILE A 106 4.39 11.97 -6.36
C ILE A 106 3.74 13.18 -5.67
N LEU A 107 2.85 13.90 -6.35
CA LEU A 107 2.14 15.05 -5.78
C LEU A 107 1.33 14.67 -4.54
N LEU A 108 0.58 13.56 -4.59
CA LEU A 108 -0.15 13.05 -3.44
C LEU A 108 0.77 12.67 -2.27
N THR A 109 1.92 12.04 -2.56
CA THR A 109 2.92 11.66 -1.55
C THR A 109 3.58 12.89 -0.92
N LEU A 110 3.86 13.93 -1.70
CA LEU A 110 4.39 15.20 -1.20
C LEU A 110 3.34 15.91 -0.33
N ALA A 111 2.09 16.02 -0.79
CA ALA A 111 1.00 16.62 -0.03
C ALA A 111 0.68 15.85 1.27
N TYR A 112 0.89 14.53 1.26
CA TYR A 112 0.77 13.68 2.44
C TYR A 112 1.89 13.94 3.46
N THR A 113 3.13 14.17 2.98
CA THR A 113 4.33 14.26 3.82
C THR A 113 4.58 15.67 4.34
N PHE A 114 4.40 16.68 3.50
CA PHE A 114 4.68 18.09 3.81
C PHE A 114 3.42 18.86 4.20
N PRO A 115 3.55 19.87 5.08
CA PRO A 115 2.45 20.75 5.47
C PRO A 115 2.16 21.80 4.38
N ILE A 116 1.55 21.37 3.25
CA ILE A 116 1.23 22.21 2.09
C ILE A 116 -0.12 22.92 2.28
N LEU A 117 -0.99 22.39 3.13
CA LEU A 117 -2.32 22.93 3.37
C LEU A 117 -2.31 24.14 4.29
N PRO A 118 -3.36 25.01 4.24
CA PRO A 118 -3.54 26.11 5.20
C PRO A 118 -3.37 25.65 6.66
N TYR A 119 -2.88 26.55 7.51
CA TYR A 119 -2.58 26.27 8.93
C TYR A 119 -1.46 25.24 9.16
N LYS A 120 -0.52 25.09 8.21
CA LYS A 120 0.63 24.16 8.30
C LYS A 120 0.22 22.69 8.50
N ASN A 121 -0.91 22.28 7.93
CA ASN A 121 -1.38 20.90 7.95
C ASN A 121 -0.91 20.12 6.71
N SER A 122 -0.64 18.82 6.89
CA SER A 122 -0.45 17.87 5.79
C SER A 122 -1.71 17.01 5.63
N LEU A 123 -1.88 16.33 4.48
CA LEU A 123 -2.98 15.38 4.29
C LEU A 123 -3.00 14.29 5.36
N ARG A 124 -1.83 13.93 5.88
CA ARG A 124 -1.68 12.95 6.96
C ARG A 124 -2.41 13.35 8.25
N GLN A 125 -2.60 14.65 8.51
CA GLN A 125 -3.22 15.16 9.73
C GLN A 125 -4.75 15.27 9.65
N LEU A 126 -5.31 15.18 8.43
CA LEU A 126 -6.75 15.27 8.21
C LEU A 126 -7.44 13.93 8.42
N ILE A 127 -8.54 13.93 9.19
CA ILE A 127 -9.30 12.73 9.54
C ILE A 127 -9.84 12.05 8.27
N GLY A 128 -9.51 10.76 8.11
CA GLY A 128 -9.95 9.94 6.98
C GLY A 128 -9.20 10.23 5.67
N ILE A 129 -8.73 11.46 5.43
CA ILE A 129 -7.96 11.82 4.23
C ILE A 129 -6.63 11.08 4.20
N LYS A 130 -6.00 10.88 5.37
CA LYS A 130 -4.82 10.03 5.51
C LYS A 130 -5.03 8.66 4.87
N THR A 131 -6.08 7.95 5.27
CA THR A 131 -6.40 6.59 4.81
C THR A 131 -6.77 6.58 3.33
N VAL A 132 -7.59 7.55 2.88
CA VAL A 132 -7.97 7.73 1.47
C VAL A 132 -6.75 7.99 0.60
N SER A 133 -5.85 8.91 1.00
CA SER A 133 -4.65 9.25 0.22
C SER A 133 -3.72 8.05 0.01
N VAL A 134 -3.48 7.25 1.06
CA VAL A 134 -2.67 6.05 0.94
C VAL A 134 -3.35 5.01 0.05
N ALA A 135 -4.67 4.78 0.21
CA ALA A 135 -5.42 3.85 -0.62
C ALA A 135 -5.41 4.27 -2.10
N LEU A 136 -5.53 5.58 -2.39
CA LEU A 136 -5.39 6.12 -3.75
C LEU A 136 -4.00 5.87 -4.33
N CYS A 137 -2.92 6.22 -3.61
CA CYS A 137 -1.56 6.00 -4.08
C CYS A 137 -1.28 4.52 -4.41
N TRP A 138 -1.73 3.62 -3.54
CA TRP A 138 -1.59 2.18 -3.79
C TRP A 138 -2.37 1.73 -5.02
N THR A 139 -3.61 2.21 -5.21
CA THR A 139 -4.45 1.88 -6.37
C THR A 139 -3.83 2.42 -7.66
N LEU A 140 -3.35 3.67 -7.65
CA LEU A 140 -2.67 4.29 -8.78
C LEU A 140 -1.46 3.46 -9.24
N ILE A 141 -0.60 3.07 -8.30
CA ILE A 141 0.66 2.39 -8.62
C ILE A 141 0.45 0.89 -8.88
N SER A 142 -0.37 0.20 -8.07
CA SER A 142 -0.48 -1.27 -8.18
C SER A 142 -1.54 -1.75 -9.18
N LEU A 143 -2.40 -0.87 -9.69
CA LEU A 143 -3.44 -1.25 -10.64
C LEU A 143 -3.54 -0.31 -11.84
N ILE A 144 -3.68 1.01 -11.64
CA ILE A 144 -3.87 1.95 -12.75
C ILE A 144 -2.61 2.06 -13.60
N LEU A 145 -1.43 2.10 -12.99
CA LEU A 145 -0.17 2.09 -13.75
C LEU A 145 0.00 0.82 -14.59
N PRO A 146 -0.22 -0.42 -14.06
CA PRO A 146 -0.31 -1.63 -14.88
C PRO A 146 -1.32 -1.56 -16.04
N ILE A 147 -2.54 -1.06 -15.81
CA ILE A 147 -3.57 -0.91 -16.85
C ILE A 147 -3.07 -0.01 -17.99
N ILE A 148 -2.44 1.11 -17.65
CA ILE A 148 -1.90 2.06 -18.63
C ILE A 148 -0.70 1.47 -19.37
N HIS A 149 0.20 0.78 -18.65
CA HIS A 149 1.38 0.12 -19.20
C HIS A 149 1.03 -0.95 -20.24
N THR A 150 -0.07 -1.65 -20.03
CA THR A 150 -0.55 -2.74 -20.88
C THR A 150 -1.64 -2.34 -21.86
N GLU A 151 -2.00 -1.04 -21.88
CA GLU A 151 -3.01 -0.45 -22.78
C GLU A 151 -4.39 -1.13 -22.71
N ILE A 152 -4.76 -1.65 -21.54
CA ILE A 152 -6.06 -2.29 -21.33
C ILE A 152 -7.17 -1.28 -21.49
N SER A 153 -8.20 -1.64 -22.26
CA SER A 153 -9.40 -0.83 -22.44
C SER A 153 -10.23 -0.76 -21.14
N LEU A 154 -10.69 0.44 -20.79
CA LEU A 154 -11.54 0.66 -19.63
C LEU A 154 -12.95 0.12 -19.91
N ASN A 155 -13.37 -0.87 -19.16
CA ASN A 155 -14.69 -1.47 -19.18
C ASN A 155 -15.22 -1.67 -17.73
N LEU A 156 -16.43 -2.14 -17.57
CA LEU A 156 -17.07 -2.33 -16.26
C LEU A 156 -16.24 -3.25 -15.34
N ASN A 157 -15.64 -4.32 -15.88
CA ASN A 157 -14.75 -5.21 -15.13
C ASN A 157 -13.53 -4.46 -14.55
N VAL A 158 -12.89 -3.61 -15.36
CA VAL A 158 -11.73 -2.82 -14.96
C VAL A 158 -12.12 -1.77 -13.90
N TYR A 159 -13.24 -1.06 -14.07
CA TYR A 159 -13.73 -0.12 -13.05
C TYR A 159 -14.05 -0.80 -11.73
N ALA A 160 -14.68 -1.98 -11.78
CA ALA A 160 -14.93 -2.78 -10.58
C ALA A 160 -13.62 -3.21 -9.91
N ALA A 161 -12.57 -3.59 -10.69
CA ALA A 161 -11.24 -3.91 -10.17
C ALA A 161 -10.60 -2.73 -9.45
N ILE A 162 -10.64 -1.54 -10.06
CA ILE A 162 -10.10 -0.30 -9.48
C ILE A 162 -10.78 0.00 -8.14
N THR A 163 -12.10 -0.08 -8.11
CA THR A 163 -12.88 0.16 -6.89
C THR A 163 -12.56 -0.88 -5.82
N GLN A 164 -12.50 -2.15 -6.18
CA GLN A 164 -12.13 -3.23 -5.25
C GLN A 164 -10.71 -3.04 -4.70
N ARG A 165 -9.74 -2.66 -5.51
CA ARG A 165 -8.38 -2.40 -5.06
C ARG A 165 -8.34 -1.27 -4.03
N PHE A 166 -9.04 -0.18 -4.31
CA PHE A 166 -9.15 0.95 -3.40
C PHE A 166 -9.80 0.54 -2.06
N LEU A 167 -10.93 -0.18 -2.10
CA LEU A 167 -11.64 -0.65 -0.91
C LEU A 167 -10.79 -1.60 -0.06
N LEU A 168 -10.09 -2.55 -0.69
CA LEU A 168 -9.21 -3.49 0.01
C LEU A 168 -8.08 -2.75 0.73
N VAL A 169 -7.36 -1.87 0.01
CA VAL A 169 -6.25 -1.12 0.63
C VAL A 169 -6.76 -0.20 1.73
N PHE A 170 -7.92 0.45 1.54
CA PHE A 170 -8.53 1.26 2.59
C PHE A 170 -8.72 0.45 3.88
N VAL A 171 -9.25 -0.78 3.78
CA VAL A 171 -9.44 -1.63 4.97
C VAL A 171 -8.12 -2.12 5.54
N LEU A 172 -7.12 -2.43 4.71
CA LEU A 172 -5.78 -2.83 5.17
C LEU A 172 -5.07 -1.73 5.99
N ILE A 173 -5.42 -0.46 5.82
CA ILE A 173 -4.85 0.65 6.60
C ILE A 173 -5.52 0.78 7.98
N LEU A 174 -6.78 0.39 8.15
CA LEU A 174 -7.53 0.56 9.41
C LEU A 174 -6.84 -0.08 10.64
N PRO A 175 -6.23 -1.29 10.56
CA PRO A 175 -5.44 -1.85 11.65
C PRO A 175 -4.29 -0.93 12.14
N PHE A 176 -3.61 -0.25 11.22
CA PHE A 176 -2.56 0.73 11.57
C PHE A 176 -3.16 1.93 12.30
N ASP A 177 -4.28 2.46 11.80
CA ASP A 177 -4.96 3.59 12.45
C ASP A 177 -5.47 3.23 13.85
N ILE A 178 -5.91 1.98 14.08
CA ILE A 178 -6.33 1.48 15.40
C ILE A 178 -5.11 1.40 16.34
N GLN A 179 -3.95 0.93 15.89
CA GLN A 179 -2.75 0.82 16.72
C GLN A 179 -2.14 2.18 17.03
N ASP A 180 -2.18 3.12 16.08
CA ASP A 180 -1.63 4.47 16.21
C ASP A 180 -2.54 5.44 16.98
N ILE A 181 -3.67 4.99 17.53
CA ILE A 181 -4.69 5.88 18.15
C ILE A 181 -4.14 6.76 19.26
N LYS A 182 -3.12 6.31 19.99
CA LYS A 182 -2.48 7.04 21.10
C LYS A 182 -1.31 7.92 20.66
N GLU A 183 -0.61 7.53 19.61
CA GLU A 183 0.65 8.16 19.19
C GLU A 183 0.44 9.25 18.14
N SER A 184 -0.69 9.21 17.41
CA SER A 184 -0.95 10.20 16.39
C SER A 184 -1.55 11.48 16.97
N GLU A 185 -0.84 12.60 16.84
CA GLU A 185 -1.40 13.94 17.03
C GLU A 185 -2.53 14.22 16.02
N SER A 186 -2.57 13.47 14.92
CA SER A 186 -3.49 13.61 13.81
C SER A 186 -4.80 12.85 14.02
N GLY A 187 -5.86 13.34 13.37
CA GLY A 187 -7.19 12.73 13.41
C GLY A 187 -7.27 11.43 12.65
N ASN A 188 -7.06 10.30 13.32
CA ASN A 188 -7.33 8.97 12.77
C ASN A 188 -8.83 8.66 12.85
N ILE A 189 -9.32 7.83 11.92
CA ILE A 189 -10.72 7.36 11.89
C ILE A 189 -11.14 6.79 13.26
N PRO A 190 -10.35 5.88 13.92
CA PRO A 190 -10.71 5.33 15.22
C PRO A 190 -10.81 6.37 16.35
N LYS A 191 -10.10 7.50 16.24
CA LYS A 191 -10.26 8.61 17.21
C LYS A 191 -11.64 9.27 17.12
N LYS A 192 -12.19 9.35 15.91
CA LYS A 192 -13.46 10.04 15.65
C LYS A 192 -14.67 9.15 15.95
N ILE A 193 -14.66 7.89 15.49
CA ILE A 193 -15.84 7.01 15.56
C ILE A 193 -15.68 5.86 16.56
N GLY A 194 -14.52 5.72 17.20
CA GLY A 194 -14.19 4.61 18.10
C GLY A 194 -13.69 3.36 17.37
N ILE A 195 -12.99 2.49 18.12
CA ILE A 195 -12.36 1.27 17.55
C ILE A 195 -13.41 0.30 17.01
N LEU A 196 -14.49 0.06 17.77
CA LEU A 196 -15.53 -0.89 17.37
C LEU A 196 -16.22 -0.45 16.07
N ASN A 197 -16.58 0.82 15.96
CA ASN A 197 -17.22 1.35 14.76
C ASN A 197 -16.25 1.37 13.57
N THR A 198 -14.93 1.55 13.81
CA THR A 198 -13.92 1.41 12.75
C THR A 198 -13.86 -0.04 12.22
N LYS A 199 -13.91 -1.04 13.09
CA LYS A 199 -13.99 -2.44 12.69
C LYS A 199 -15.26 -2.75 11.90
N ARG A 200 -16.43 -2.25 12.36
CA ARG A 200 -17.71 -2.36 11.64
C ARG A 200 -17.66 -1.69 10.27
N LEU A 201 -17.07 -0.48 10.19
CA LEU A 201 -16.85 0.22 8.92
C LEU A 201 -16.01 -0.62 7.96
N GLY A 202 -14.89 -1.17 8.43
CA GLY A 202 -14.05 -2.04 7.61
C GLY A 202 -14.78 -3.28 7.13
N THR A 203 -15.59 -3.93 7.98
CA THR A 203 -16.45 -5.08 7.58
C THR A 203 -17.47 -4.67 6.54
N PHE A 204 -18.13 -3.53 6.70
CA PHE A 204 -19.07 -2.99 5.71
C PHE A 204 -18.39 -2.74 4.35
N ILE A 205 -17.19 -2.16 4.35
CA ILE A 205 -16.42 -1.94 3.12
C ILE A 205 -16.04 -3.28 2.46
N LEU A 206 -15.70 -4.32 3.24
CA LEU A 206 -15.43 -5.65 2.68
C LEU A 206 -16.70 -6.31 2.10
N THR A 207 -17.89 -6.05 2.64
CA THR A 207 -19.15 -6.51 1.99
C THR A 207 -19.39 -5.79 0.67
N LEU A 208 -19.11 -4.49 0.57
CA LEU A 208 -19.15 -3.78 -0.72
C LEU A 208 -18.11 -4.33 -1.70
N TYR A 209 -16.91 -4.68 -1.24
CA TYR A 209 -15.89 -5.35 -2.05
C TYR A 209 -16.41 -6.66 -2.64
N THR A 210 -17.06 -7.52 -1.82
CA THR A 210 -17.63 -8.79 -2.30
C THR A 210 -18.82 -8.59 -3.23
N PHE A 211 -19.65 -7.56 -2.98
CA PHE A 211 -20.73 -7.21 -3.89
C PHE A 211 -20.24 -6.88 -5.31
N LEU A 212 -19.07 -6.24 -5.42
CA LEU A 212 -18.45 -5.93 -6.71
C LEU A 212 -18.03 -7.17 -7.51
N PHE A 213 -18.01 -8.38 -6.91
CA PHE A 213 -17.77 -9.62 -7.66
C PHE A 213 -18.81 -9.86 -8.75
N TYR A 214 -20.03 -9.34 -8.58
CA TYR A 214 -21.06 -9.42 -9.61
C TYR A 214 -20.66 -8.73 -10.92
N PHE A 215 -19.84 -7.70 -10.85
CA PHE A 215 -19.37 -6.94 -12.01
C PHE A 215 -17.99 -7.40 -12.51
N ARG A 216 -17.43 -8.47 -11.90
CA ARG A 216 -16.10 -8.99 -12.23
C ARG A 216 -16.18 -10.24 -13.08
N THR A 217 -15.35 -10.27 -14.10
CA THR A 217 -15.04 -11.48 -14.86
C THR A 217 -13.64 -11.95 -14.47
N PHE A 218 -13.57 -13.05 -13.75
CA PHE A 218 -12.29 -13.64 -13.33
C PHE A 218 -11.78 -14.62 -14.38
N PRO A 219 -10.45 -14.72 -14.58
CA PRO A 219 -9.85 -15.67 -15.54
C PRO A 219 -10.21 -17.13 -15.24
N SER A 220 -10.38 -17.50 -13.99
CA SER A 220 -10.81 -18.83 -13.55
C SER A 220 -11.46 -18.79 -12.17
N SER A 221 -12.08 -19.90 -11.75
CA SER A 221 -12.70 -20.05 -10.41
C SER A 221 -11.68 -19.87 -9.27
N ILE A 222 -10.40 -20.17 -9.49
CA ILE A 222 -9.32 -20.00 -8.51
C ILE A 222 -9.21 -18.53 -8.09
N TRP A 223 -9.35 -17.59 -9.02
CA TRP A 223 -9.33 -16.15 -8.73
C TRP A 223 -10.48 -15.73 -7.82
N TYR A 224 -11.68 -16.27 -8.05
CA TYR A 224 -12.82 -16.00 -7.20
C TYR A 224 -12.57 -16.46 -5.76
N TRP A 225 -12.11 -17.71 -5.58
CA TRP A 225 -11.82 -18.26 -4.25
C TRP A 225 -10.64 -17.55 -3.57
N ALA A 226 -9.62 -17.18 -4.32
CA ALA A 226 -8.49 -16.41 -3.79
C ALA A 226 -8.96 -15.03 -3.27
N ASN A 227 -9.77 -14.30 -4.05
CA ASN A 227 -10.34 -13.02 -3.61
C ASN A 227 -11.21 -13.18 -2.36
N LEU A 228 -12.07 -14.19 -2.30
CA LEU A 228 -12.90 -14.45 -1.12
C LEU A 228 -12.05 -14.76 0.12
N SER A 229 -11.01 -15.59 -0.03
CA SER A 229 -10.09 -15.94 1.05
C SER A 229 -9.36 -14.70 1.60
N ILE A 230 -8.93 -13.79 0.73
CA ILE A 230 -8.27 -12.54 1.12
C ILE A 230 -9.23 -11.61 1.87
N VAL A 231 -10.48 -11.52 1.46
CA VAL A 231 -11.51 -10.76 2.18
C VAL A 231 -11.70 -11.31 3.59
N LEU A 232 -11.84 -12.63 3.73
CA LEU A 232 -12.00 -13.29 5.03
C LEU A 232 -10.77 -13.08 5.92
N LEU A 233 -9.56 -13.27 5.37
CA LEU A 233 -8.31 -13.04 6.11
C LEU A 233 -8.19 -11.58 6.57
N THR A 234 -8.52 -10.63 5.70
CA THR A 234 -8.50 -9.19 6.02
C THR A 234 -9.51 -8.88 7.14
N ALA A 235 -10.72 -9.43 7.08
CA ALA A 235 -11.74 -9.25 8.11
C ALA A 235 -11.26 -9.83 9.45
N ILE A 236 -10.71 -11.05 9.46
CA ILE A 236 -10.18 -11.70 10.67
C ILE A 236 -9.08 -10.85 11.30
N LEU A 237 -8.08 -10.41 10.52
CA LEU A 237 -6.97 -9.61 11.05
C LEU A 237 -7.43 -8.23 11.53
N LEU A 238 -8.42 -7.60 10.88
CA LEU A 238 -9.02 -6.35 11.35
C LEU A 238 -9.69 -6.54 12.72
N TRP A 239 -10.47 -7.63 12.90
CA TRP A 239 -11.14 -7.89 14.18
C TRP A 239 -10.19 -8.31 15.29
N LEU A 240 -9.09 -9.01 14.96
CA LEU A 240 -8.02 -9.38 15.89
C LEU A 240 -7.09 -8.22 16.23
N THR A 241 -7.18 -7.07 15.55
CA THR A 241 -6.29 -5.93 15.80
C THR A 241 -6.44 -5.43 17.24
N PRO A 242 -5.35 -5.45 18.05
CA PRO A 242 -5.37 -5.00 19.43
C PRO A 242 -5.35 -3.48 19.51
N ALA A 243 -6.06 -2.92 20.50
CA ALA A 243 -6.10 -1.47 20.74
C ALA A 243 -4.80 -0.88 21.36
N LYS A 244 -3.83 -1.71 21.72
CA LYS A 244 -2.57 -1.28 22.37
C LYS A 244 -1.38 -1.49 21.44
N SER A 245 -0.55 -0.47 21.29
CA SER A 245 0.63 -0.38 20.43
C SER A 245 1.76 -1.38 20.72
N LYS A 246 1.68 -2.17 21.82
CA LYS A 246 2.73 -3.17 22.16
C LYS A 246 2.96 -4.24 21.07
N HIS A 247 2.08 -4.35 20.07
CA HIS A 247 2.16 -5.33 18.99
C HIS A 247 2.19 -4.67 17.61
N GLN A 248 3.08 -3.70 17.39
CA GLN A 248 3.29 -3.11 16.04
C GLN A 248 3.51 -4.17 14.96
N LEU A 249 4.09 -5.33 15.31
CA LEU A 249 4.26 -6.46 14.39
C LEU A 249 2.95 -7.00 13.79
N HIS A 250 1.80 -6.80 14.45
CA HIS A 250 0.52 -7.24 13.92
C HIS A 250 0.16 -6.52 12.61
N SER A 251 0.21 -5.19 12.58
CA SER A 251 -0.09 -4.44 11.36
C SER A 251 1.09 -4.43 10.38
N THR A 252 2.31 -4.12 10.85
CA THR A 252 3.48 -3.95 9.98
C THR A 252 4.02 -5.26 9.40
N PHE A 253 3.63 -6.40 9.91
CA PHE A 253 4.02 -7.69 9.35
C PHE A 253 2.81 -8.50 8.88
N LEU A 254 1.83 -8.80 9.75
CA LEU A 254 0.73 -9.69 9.37
C LEU A 254 -0.22 -9.05 8.36
N VAL A 255 -0.64 -7.80 8.59
CA VAL A 255 -1.57 -7.13 7.69
C VAL A 255 -0.92 -6.80 6.35
N GLU A 256 0.32 -6.31 6.35
CA GLU A 256 1.07 -6.07 5.11
C GLU A 256 1.45 -7.37 4.37
N SER A 257 1.43 -8.54 5.04
CA SER A 257 1.64 -9.83 4.36
C SER A 257 0.43 -10.28 3.53
N ILE A 258 -0.78 -9.74 3.74
CA ILE A 258 -1.99 -10.16 3.02
C ILE A 258 -1.80 -10.07 1.49
N PRO A 259 -1.35 -8.94 0.91
CA PRO A 259 -1.06 -8.86 -0.51
C PRO A 259 -0.01 -9.85 -0.99
N ILE A 260 1.01 -10.12 -0.16
CA ILE A 260 2.09 -11.08 -0.51
C ILE A 260 1.53 -12.49 -0.57
N VAL A 261 0.74 -12.90 0.42
CA VAL A 261 0.06 -14.21 0.45
C VAL A 261 -0.86 -14.36 -0.76
N TYR A 262 -1.61 -13.30 -1.09
CA TYR A 262 -2.48 -13.29 -2.26
C TYR A 262 -1.67 -13.46 -3.56
N GLY A 263 -0.58 -12.70 -3.72
CA GLY A 263 0.29 -12.83 -4.89
C GLY A 263 0.90 -14.23 -5.03
N LEU A 264 1.35 -14.82 -3.92
CA LEU A 264 1.87 -16.21 -3.90
C LEU A 264 0.79 -17.23 -4.24
N TRP A 265 -0.44 -17.06 -3.71
CA TRP A 265 -1.55 -17.94 -4.09
C TRP A 265 -1.79 -17.93 -5.59
N ILE A 266 -1.91 -16.72 -6.17
CA ILE A 266 -2.10 -16.59 -7.61
C ILE A 266 -0.90 -17.16 -8.38
N PHE A 267 0.32 -16.93 -7.94
CA PHE A 267 1.53 -17.43 -8.59
C PHE A 267 1.55 -18.97 -8.69
N PHE A 268 1.17 -19.67 -7.62
CA PHE A 268 1.25 -21.13 -7.57
C PHE A 268 0.03 -21.84 -8.17
N PHE A 269 -1.16 -21.22 -8.13
CA PHE A 269 -2.41 -21.91 -8.44
C PHE A 269 -3.17 -21.36 -9.64
N SER A 270 -2.78 -20.23 -10.25
CA SER A 270 -3.49 -19.63 -11.39
C SER A 270 -2.89 -19.99 -12.76
N ASN A 271 -2.15 -21.08 -12.85
CA ASN A 271 -1.63 -21.56 -14.14
C ASN A 271 -2.72 -22.16 -15.00
#